data_7db95ff3ea0e9e36695b9ee1eeded595
#
_entry.id   7db95ff3ea0e9e36695b9ee1eeded595
#
_cell.length_a   1.000
_cell.length_b   1.000
_cell.length_c   1.000
_cell.angle_alpha   90.00
_cell.angle_beta   90.00
_cell.angle_gamma   90.00
#
_symmetry.space_group_name_H-M   'P 1'
#
loop_
_entity.id
_entity.type
_entity.pdbx_description
1 polymer ?
#
loop_
_entity_poly.entity_id
_entity_poly.type
_entity_poly.pdbx_seq_one_letter_code
_entity_poly.pdbx_strand_id
1 'polypeptide(L)'
;MDLDRLPTQKNGIPTKGLGRNATIIQFSTEYCGQCPGVRRQLAQLEYRMGGLSFLEVDITDRMDIAAHFGISQTPTVLVLNSEAELVYRIGGVPNLKLLTDELRKLGTK
;
A
#
# COMPACT_ATOMS: atom_id res chain seq x y z
N MET A 1 10.37 3.80 6.21
CA MET A 1 10.81 2.67 5.36
C MET A 1 11.62 3.20 4.21
N ASP A 2 12.77 2.61 3.98
CA ASP A 2 13.67 3.03 2.91
C ASP A 2 13.43 2.15 1.69
N LEU A 3 13.07 2.77 0.57
CA LEU A 3 12.77 2.04 -0.66
C LEU A 3 13.96 1.29 -1.21
N ASP A 4 15.17 1.80 -1.01
CA ASP A 4 16.37 1.15 -1.51
C ASP A 4 16.62 -0.20 -0.83
N ARG A 5 15.98 -0.45 0.29
CA ARG A 5 16.09 -1.71 1.02
C ARG A 5 14.98 -2.70 0.71
N LEU A 6 13.96 -2.28 -0.02
CA LEU A 6 12.86 -3.17 -0.37
C LEU A 6 13.28 -4.03 -1.55
N PRO A 7 13.28 -5.36 -1.42
CA PRO A 7 13.43 -6.20 -2.59
C PRO A 7 12.21 -5.98 -3.47
N THR A 8 12.43 -5.77 -4.75
CA THR A 8 11.35 -5.54 -5.69
C THR A 8 11.44 -6.51 -6.83
N GLN A 9 10.29 -6.83 -7.40
CA GLN A 9 10.21 -7.50 -8.67
C GLN A 9 10.46 -6.48 -9.78
N LYS A 10 10.53 -6.94 -11.02
CA LYS A 10 10.83 -6.10 -12.17
C LYS A 10 9.92 -4.88 -12.30
N ASN A 11 8.72 -4.91 -11.73
CA ASN A 11 7.75 -3.83 -11.80
C ASN A 11 7.78 -2.92 -10.56
N GLY A 12 8.79 -3.05 -9.69
CA GLY A 12 8.87 -2.26 -8.48
C GLY A 12 7.98 -2.76 -7.34
N ILE A 13 7.32 -3.89 -7.52
CA ILE A 13 6.48 -4.48 -6.49
C ILE A 13 7.39 -5.15 -5.44
N PRO A 14 7.22 -4.83 -4.13
CA PRO A 14 8.06 -5.45 -3.11
C PRO A 14 7.83 -6.96 -3.03
N THR A 15 8.89 -7.70 -2.74
CA THR A 15 8.84 -9.16 -2.64
C THR A 15 8.97 -9.66 -1.20
N LYS A 16 9.26 -8.75 -0.25
CA LYS A 16 9.30 -9.08 1.18
C LYS A 16 8.27 -8.28 1.93
N GLY A 17 7.81 -8.81 3.06
CA GLY A 17 6.81 -8.15 3.86
C GLY A 17 5.41 -8.30 3.28
N LEU A 18 5.24 -9.17 2.29
CA LEU A 18 3.93 -9.38 1.67
C LEU A 18 3.03 -10.19 2.59
N GLY A 19 1.75 -9.84 2.59
CA GLY A 19 0.76 -10.58 3.34
C GLY A 19 0.44 -11.91 2.68
N ARG A 20 0.02 -12.87 3.50
CA ARG A 20 -0.33 -14.20 3.03
C ARG A 20 -1.50 -14.15 2.05
N ASN A 21 -2.47 -13.28 2.29
CA ASN A 21 -3.65 -13.13 1.43
C ASN A 21 -3.66 -11.83 0.66
N ALA A 22 -3.16 -10.76 1.25
CA ALA A 22 -3.17 -9.45 0.62
C ALA A 22 -2.10 -8.55 1.22
N THR A 23 -1.70 -7.54 0.46
CA THR A 23 -0.76 -6.52 0.91
C THR A 23 -1.31 -5.16 0.52
N ILE A 24 -1.26 -4.21 1.44
CA ILE A 24 -1.58 -2.81 1.16
C ILE A 24 -0.28 -2.02 1.15
N ILE A 25 -0.07 -1.21 0.11
CA ILE A 25 1.07 -0.30 0.03
C ILE A 25 0.53 1.11 0.01
N GLN A 26 0.99 1.94 0.94
CA GLN A 26 0.66 3.37 0.95
C GLN A 26 1.88 4.15 0.50
N PHE A 27 1.73 4.93 -0.57
CA PHE A 27 2.74 5.90 -0.97
C PHE A 27 2.46 7.22 -0.29
N SER A 28 3.48 7.79 0.34
CA SER A 28 3.35 9.02 1.10
C SER A 28 4.54 9.94 0.86
N THR A 29 4.39 11.20 1.27
CA THR A 29 5.48 12.16 1.30
C THR A 29 5.50 12.83 2.67
N GLU A 30 6.63 13.48 2.99
CA GLU A 30 6.74 14.20 4.25
C GLU A 30 5.83 15.43 4.30
N TYR A 31 5.34 15.87 3.13
CA TYR A 31 4.47 17.06 3.04
C TYR A 31 2.98 16.70 2.99
N CYS A 32 2.63 15.45 3.08
CA CYS A 32 1.26 14.99 2.96
C CYS A 32 0.55 15.05 4.32
N GLY A 33 -0.38 16.00 4.48
CA GLY A 33 -1.08 16.16 5.74
C GLY A 33 -2.02 15.01 6.09
N GLN A 34 -2.52 14.28 5.07
CA GLN A 34 -3.47 13.19 5.27
C GLN A 34 -2.79 11.84 5.49
N CYS A 35 -1.51 11.73 5.10
CA CYS A 35 -0.82 10.43 5.16
C CYS A 35 -0.71 9.84 6.57
N PRO A 36 -0.41 10.61 7.62
CA PRO A 36 -0.36 10.03 8.96
C PRO A 36 -1.68 9.41 9.42
N GLY A 37 -2.81 10.05 9.10
CA GLY A 37 -4.12 9.52 9.45
C GLY A 37 -4.43 8.23 8.72
N VAL A 38 -4.14 8.20 7.42
CA VAL A 38 -4.35 6.99 6.61
C VAL A 38 -3.44 5.87 7.09
N ARG A 39 -2.17 6.19 7.41
CA ARG A 39 -1.24 5.21 7.96
C ARG A 39 -1.81 4.53 9.21
N ARG A 40 -2.37 5.31 10.12
CA ARG A 40 -2.95 4.75 11.34
C ARG A 40 -4.13 3.83 11.03
N GLN A 41 -4.99 4.23 10.09
CA GLN A 41 -6.14 3.42 9.71
C GLN A 41 -5.71 2.10 9.06
N LEU A 42 -4.72 2.14 8.17
CA LEU A 42 -4.25 0.94 7.50
C LEU A 42 -3.49 0.01 8.44
N ALA A 43 -2.75 0.57 9.39
CA ALA A 43 -2.09 -0.23 10.42
C ALA A 43 -3.11 -0.96 11.29
N GLN A 44 -4.24 -0.33 11.58
CA GLN A 44 -5.32 -0.98 12.32
C GLN A 44 -5.94 -2.13 11.52
N LEU A 45 -6.10 -1.94 10.20
CA LEU A 45 -6.59 -3.03 9.36
C LEU A 45 -5.62 -4.20 9.36
N GLU A 46 -4.33 -3.93 9.28
CA GLU A 46 -3.32 -4.99 9.33
C GLU A 46 -3.44 -5.79 10.62
N TYR A 47 -3.65 -5.10 11.72
CA TYR A 47 -3.79 -5.74 13.02
C TYR A 47 -5.05 -6.60 13.11
N ARG A 48 -6.15 -6.13 12.51
CA ARG A 48 -7.46 -6.78 12.63
C ARG A 48 -7.68 -7.92 11.64
N MET A 49 -7.07 -7.85 10.46
CA MET A 49 -7.38 -8.76 9.37
C MET A 49 -6.25 -9.76 9.17
N GLY A 50 -6.59 -11.05 9.26
CA GLY A 50 -5.60 -12.09 9.08
C GLY A 50 -5.07 -12.18 7.66
N GLY A 51 -3.77 -12.40 7.52
CA GLY A 51 -3.15 -12.54 6.22
C GLY A 51 -2.92 -11.24 5.48
N LEU A 52 -3.13 -10.09 6.12
CA LEU A 52 -2.91 -8.78 5.53
C LEU A 52 -1.59 -8.20 6.03
N SER A 53 -0.80 -7.66 5.11
CA SER A 53 0.40 -6.91 5.44
C SER A 53 0.25 -5.48 4.96
N PHE A 54 0.75 -4.52 5.73
CA PHE A 54 0.74 -3.10 5.37
C PHE A 54 2.17 -2.59 5.26
N LEU A 55 2.47 -1.96 4.14
CA LEU A 55 3.78 -1.33 3.89
C LEU A 55 3.56 0.12 3.54
N GLU A 56 4.41 0.99 4.09
CA GLU A 56 4.40 2.40 3.71
C GLU A 56 5.71 2.72 2.98
N VAL A 57 5.58 3.46 1.89
CA VAL A 57 6.72 3.83 1.05
C VAL A 57 6.74 5.34 0.93
N ASP A 58 7.82 5.96 1.45
CA ASP A 58 8.00 7.41 1.35
C ASP A 58 8.66 7.72 0.01
N ILE A 59 7.97 8.51 -0.81
CA ILE A 59 8.45 8.88 -2.15
C ILE A 59 8.88 10.33 -2.24
N THR A 60 9.13 10.99 -1.10
CA THR A 60 9.50 12.41 -1.07
C THR A 60 10.63 12.73 -2.04
N ASP A 61 11.67 11.93 -2.04
CA ASP A 61 12.82 12.12 -2.93
C ASP A 61 12.96 11.00 -3.96
N ARG A 62 11.86 10.35 -4.29
CA ARG A 62 11.86 9.20 -5.20
C ARG A 62 10.87 9.43 -6.34
N MET A 63 11.21 10.40 -7.20
CA MET A 63 10.40 10.69 -8.39
C MET A 63 10.38 9.52 -9.37
N ASP A 64 11.42 8.71 -9.36
CA ASP A 64 11.46 7.51 -10.19
C ASP A 64 10.34 6.53 -9.83
N ILE A 65 10.10 6.36 -8.54
CA ILE A 65 9.04 5.45 -8.07
C ILE A 65 7.66 6.05 -8.34
N ALA A 66 7.51 7.35 -8.08
CA ALA A 66 6.25 8.02 -8.37
C ALA A 66 5.90 7.90 -9.86
N ALA A 67 6.89 8.09 -10.72
CA ALA A 67 6.67 7.98 -12.17
C ALA A 67 6.33 6.55 -12.58
N HIS A 68 7.04 5.57 -12.00
CA HIS A 68 6.81 4.16 -12.33
C HIS A 68 5.37 3.73 -12.04
N PHE A 69 4.81 4.19 -10.91
CA PHE A 69 3.44 3.83 -10.54
C PHE A 69 2.41 4.88 -10.96
N GLY A 70 2.84 5.93 -11.66
CA GLY A 70 1.93 6.98 -12.09
C GLY A 70 1.27 7.72 -10.93
N ILE A 71 2.02 7.98 -9.87
CA ILE A 71 1.48 8.61 -8.67
C ILE A 71 1.48 10.13 -8.85
N SER A 72 0.29 10.73 -8.87
CA SER A 72 0.12 12.16 -9.02
C SER A 72 -0.34 12.85 -7.73
N GLN A 73 -0.66 12.08 -6.70
CA GLN A 73 -1.10 12.62 -5.42
C GLN A 73 -0.74 11.65 -4.31
N THR A 74 -0.66 12.15 -3.08
CA THR A 74 -0.49 11.32 -1.88
C THR A 74 -1.58 11.65 -0.87
N PRO A 75 -2.06 10.66 -0.14
CA PRO A 75 -1.65 9.27 -0.24
C PRO A 75 -2.17 8.60 -1.51
N THR A 76 -1.46 7.60 -2.00
CA THR A 76 -1.97 6.65 -2.99
C THR A 76 -1.80 5.27 -2.40
N VAL A 77 -2.86 4.47 -2.48
CA VAL A 77 -2.89 3.16 -1.84
C VAL A 77 -3.06 2.08 -2.90
N LEU A 78 -2.21 1.08 -2.86
CA LEU A 78 -2.30 -0.08 -3.74
C LEU A 78 -2.66 -1.30 -2.91
N VAL A 79 -3.47 -2.19 -3.48
CA VAL A 79 -3.77 -3.49 -2.88
C VAL A 79 -3.25 -4.57 -3.81
N LEU A 80 -2.43 -5.45 -3.26
CA LEU A 80 -1.88 -6.60 -3.98
C LEU A 80 -2.51 -7.87 -3.45
N ASN A 81 -2.72 -8.84 -4.34
CA ASN A 81 -3.20 -10.17 -3.94
C ASN A 81 -2.04 -11.03 -3.40
N SER A 82 -2.31 -12.30 -3.12
CA SER A 82 -1.31 -13.21 -2.58
C SER A 82 -0.14 -13.46 -3.53
N GLU A 83 -0.30 -13.17 -4.80
CA GLU A 83 0.74 -13.33 -5.82
C GLU A 83 1.44 -12.01 -6.13
N ALA A 84 1.24 -10.99 -5.31
CA ALA A 84 1.81 -9.65 -5.48
C ALA A 84 1.32 -8.94 -6.75
N GLU A 85 0.15 -9.33 -7.23
CA GLU A 85 -0.46 -8.65 -8.37
C GLU A 85 -1.31 -7.48 -7.88
N LEU A 86 -1.22 -6.34 -8.56
CA LEU A 86 -2.03 -5.18 -8.25
C LEU A 86 -3.48 -5.43 -8.65
N VAL A 87 -4.38 -5.40 -7.66
CA VAL A 87 -5.80 -5.68 -7.90
C VAL A 87 -6.71 -4.51 -7.56
N TYR A 88 -6.22 -3.50 -6.85
CA TYR A 88 -7.03 -2.35 -6.50
C TYR A 88 -6.12 -1.15 -6.22
N ARG A 89 -6.56 0.04 -6.63
CA ARG A 89 -5.78 1.26 -6.46
C ARG A 89 -6.70 2.41 -6.06
N ILE A 90 -6.28 3.18 -5.06
CA ILE A 90 -7.04 4.34 -4.57
C ILE A 90 -6.12 5.55 -4.56
N GLY A 91 -6.49 6.62 -5.27
CA GLY A 91 -5.85 7.92 -5.13
C GLY A 91 -6.54 8.72 -4.05
N GLY A 92 -5.75 9.27 -3.12
CA GLY A 92 -6.29 10.03 -2.00
C GLY A 92 -6.66 9.15 -0.82
N VAL A 93 -7.46 9.70 0.10
CA VAL A 93 -7.88 8.98 1.31
C VAL A 93 -8.85 7.86 0.93
N PRO A 94 -8.54 6.60 1.31
CA PRO A 94 -9.40 5.49 0.92
C PRO A 94 -10.71 5.48 1.70
N ASN A 95 -11.77 4.99 1.04
CA ASN A 95 -13.00 4.64 1.73
C ASN A 95 -12.78 3.28 2.39
N LEU A 96 -12.79 3.24 3.72
CA LEU A 96 -12.42 2.03 4.45
C LEU A 96 -13.40 0.88 4.22
N LYS A 97 -14.68 1.19 4.03
CA LYS A 97 -15.67 0.14 3.77
C LYS A 97 -15.38 -0.55 2.43
N LEU A 98 -15.15 0.25 1.39
CA LEU A 98 -14.85 -0.32 0.07
C LEU A 98 -13.53 -1.07 0.09
N LEU A 99 -12.52 -0.52 0.76
CA LEU A 99 -11.23 -1.18 0.88
C LEU A 99 -11.35 -2.50 1.62
N THR A 100 -12.09 -2.52 2.73
CA THR A 100 -12.29 -3.74 3.50
C THR A 100 -13.01 -4.80 2.67
N ASP A 101 -14.02 -4.39 1.88
CA ASP A 101 -14.73 -5.32 1.00
C ASP A 101 -13.79 -5.94 -0.02
N GLU A 102 -12.88 -5.13 -0.60
CA GLU A 102 -11.91 -5.66 -1.55
C GLU A 102 -10.93 -6.62 -0.87
N LEU A 103 -10.51 -6.31 0.34
CA LEU A 103 -9.60 -7.20 1.08
C LEU A 103 -10.26 -8.54 1.40
N ARG A 104 -11.54 -8.52 1.75
CA ARG A 104 -12.27 -9.75 2.03
C ARG A 104 -12.37 -10.66 0.82
N LYS A 105 -12.48 -10.10 -0.36
CA LYS A 105 -12.48 -10.89 -1.60
C LYS A 105 -11.16 -11.64 -1.79
N LEU A 106 -10.10 -11.16 -1.17
CA LEU A 106 -8.77 -11.78 -1.25
C LEU A 106 -8.50 -12.78 -0.13
N GLY A 107 -9.49 -13.01 0.74
CA GLY A 107 -9.38 -13.99 1.81
C GLY A 107 -8.94 -13.43 3.17
N THR A 108 -8.72 -12.13 3.30
CA THR A 108 -8.43 -11.54 4.61
C THR A 108 -9.72 -11.49 5.43
N LYS A 109 -9.58 -11.70 6.72
CA LYS A 109 -10.74 -11.72 7.62
C LYS A 109 -10.47 -10.96 8.89
#